data_c766e5e5f2d0ab70418edf2c1200da8c
#
_entry.id   c766e5e5f2d0ab70418edf2c1200da8c
#
_cell.length_a   1.000
_cell.length_b   1.000
_cell.length_c   1.000
_cell.angle_alpha   90.00
_cell.angle_beta   90.00
_cell.angle_gamma   90.00
#
_symmetry.space_group_name_H-M   'P 1'
#
loop_
_entity.id
_entity.type
_entity.pdbx_description
1 polymer ?
#
loop_
_entity_poly.entity_id
_entity_poly.type
_entity_poly.pdbx_seq_one_letter_code
_entity_poly.pdbx_strand_id
1 'polypeptide(L)'
;MNETHKRLIEVGTNILSASRNELYLSMRFLDLALSGLKYEMNLSSMYVGTDGEKILFNPRYLVQRYLCDRVLVNRTYLHMVIHCLFRHPFHLNDRDEELWHLACDIATESIVDSLPSQAVQLVVSDKRNETYDMLRRELKVLSAEGIYRVLQEKNLSIQEFGKLQLEFWVDDHVFWEHKKDDNEEQDDNNDQKDNQNEEQQDNQDDERQQQLEQKWTEIGEKTETNLETFSKDMGEEAGDLLQYLKVENRERYDYRQFLQKFVTLKEDMRVDDDAFDFIFYTYGLQMYGNLPLIEALEYKEVKKVEELVIAIDTSESCEGETVKRFLEETYAILSSSESFFHKVNIHIIQCDADIQLDKKITSAEELALFMEEFELRGSGGTDFRPVFRYVDRLIEEKAFQNLKGLLYFTDGYGTFPRRRPTYDTAFIFYHEDYTDATVPPWAMKLILGKEDLDLKDRGVPPHLPAGV
;
A
#
# COMPACT_ATOMS: atom_id res chain seq x y z
N MET A 1 -36.31 17.16 21.00
CA MET A 1 -34.94 17.66 21.25
C MET A 1 -35.05 18.96 22.02
N ASN A 2 -34.39 19.08 23.20
CA ASN A 2 -34.52 20.25 24.09
C ASN A 2 -33.79 21.46 23.44
N GLU A 3 -34.28 22.68 23.65
CA GLU A 3 -33.72 23.94 23.14
C GLU A 3 -32.22 24.09 23.48
N THR A 4 -31.85 23.72 24.70
CA THR A 4 -30.46 23.72 25.16
C THR A 4 -29.57 22.79 24.33
N HIS A 5 -30.10 21.62 23.95
CA HIS A 5 -29.37 20.64 23.13
C HIS A 5 -29.11 21.17 21.70
N LYS A 6 -30.09 21.83 21.10
CA LYS A 6 -29.92 22.49 19.79
C LYS A 6 -28.85 23.58 19.83
N ARG A 7 -28.83 24.40 20.87
CA ARG A 7 -27.83 25.46 21.04
C ARG A 7 -26.41 24.90 21.21
N LEU A 8 -26.26 23.77 21.92
CA LEU A 8 -24.96 23.13 22.08
C LEU A 8 -24.43 22.59 20.74
N ILE A 9 -25.29 21.97 19.94
CA ILE A 9 -24.93 21.54 18.57
C ILE A 9 -24.51 22.74 17.72
N GLU A 10 -25.31 23.80 17.73
CA GLU A 10 -25.06 25.01 16.94
C GLU A 10 -23.71 25.64 17.31
N VAL A 11 -23.42 25.82 18.60
CA VAL A 11 -22.17 26.40 19.07
C VAL A 11 -20.97 25.53 18.64
N GLY A 12 -21.03 24.21 18.86
CA GLY A 12 -19.92 23.32 18.47
C GLY A 12 -19.71 23.29 16.97
N THR A 13 -20.78 23.22 16.19
CA THR A 13 -20.72 23.29 14.73
C THR A 13 -20.14 24.60 14.22
N ASN A 14 -20.48 25.73 14.85
CA ASN A 14 -19.92 27.03 14.50
C ASN A 14 -18.43 27.14 14.81
N ILE A 15 -17.98 26.59 15.94
CA ILE A 15 -16.54 26.55 16.28
C ILE A 15 -15.76 25.70 15.24
N LEU A 16 -16.22 24.50 14.95
CA LEU A 16 -15.56 23.62 13.96
C LEU A 16 -15.57 24.24 12.55
N SER A 17 -16.67 24.88 12.17
CA SER A 17 -16.77 25.59 10.88
C SER A 17 -15.82 26.79 10.81
N ALA A 18 -15.65 27.53 11.91
CA ALA A 18 -14.70 28.63 11.97
C ALA A 18 -13.26 28.12 11.84
N SER A 19 -12.90 27.04 12.54
CA SER A 19 -11.58 26.38 12.44
C SER A 19 -11.32 25.89 11.02
N ARG A 20 -12.27 25.18 10.39
CA ARG A 20 -12.16 24.75 9.01
C ARG A 20 -11.90 25.91 8.05
N ASN A 21 -12.63 27.01 8.20
CA ASN A 21 -12.48 28.18 7.35
C ASN A 21 -11.10 28.85 7.52
N GLU A 22 -10.59 28.93 8.75
CA GLU A 22 -9.25 29.48 9.02
C GLU A 22 -8.15 28.59 8.42
N LEU A 23 -8.26 27.26 8.56
CA LEU A 23 -7.38 26.28 7.94
C LEU A 23 -7.42 26.36 6.40
N TYR A 24 -8.62 26.44 5.82
CA TYR A 24 -8.79 26.61 4.39
C TYR A 24 -8.11 27.85 3.82
N LEU A 25 -8.25 28.99 4.52
CA LEU A 25 -7.61 30.24 4.09
C LEU A 25 -6.07 30.15 4.14
N SER A 26 -5.54 29.38 5.08
CA SER A 26 -4.10 29.23 5.30
C SER A 26 -3.49 28.12 4.43
N MET A 27 -4.26 27.05 4.13
CA MET A 27 -3.78 25.82 3.50
C MET A 27 -4.80 25.32 2.45
N ARG A 28 -4.93 26.06 1.34
CA ARG A 28 -5.92 25.79 0.29
C ARG A 28 -5.75 24.45 -0.41
N PHE A 29 -4.54 23.89 -0.39
CA PHE A 29 -4.25 22.56 -0.94
C PHE A 29 -4.97 21.44 -0.17
N LEU A 30 -5.42 21.70 1.06
CA LEU A 30 -6.20 20.76 1.87
C LEU A 30 -7.73 20.92 1.73
N ASP A 31 -8.23 21.73 0.82
CA ASP A 31 -9.67 22.05 0.70
C ASP A 31 -10.58 20.83 0.71
N LEU A 32 -10.28 19.84 -0.12
CA LEU A 32 -11.06 18.60 -0.20
C LEU A 32 -11.03 17.81 1.13
N ALA A 33 -9.86 17.71 1.73
CA ALA A 33 -9.67 17.00 2.99
C ALA A 33 -10.39 17.70 4.15
N LEU A 34 -10.24 19.02 4.27
CA LEU A 34 -10.90 19.83 5.28
C LEU A 34 -12.44 19.79 5.17
N SER A 35 -12.96 19.52 3.98
CA SER A 35 -14.39 19.40 3.73
C SER A 35 -14.90 17.94 3.82
N GLY A 36 -14.02 16.97 4.06
CA GLY A 36 -14.33 15.54 4.04
C GLY A 36 -15.16 15.06 5.24
N LEU A 37 -15.12 15.76 6.37
CA LEU A 37 -15.76 15.35 7.62
C LEU A 37 -17.04 16.16 7.90
N LYS A 38 -18.09 15.48 8.35
CA LYS A 38 -19.31 16.06 8.93
C LYS A 38 -19.09 16.33 10.43
N TYR A 39 -20.02 17.02 11.07
CA TYR A 39 -19.95 17.29 12.52
C TYR A 39 -21.14 16.69 13.24
N GLU A 40 -20.88 15.96 14.32
CA GLU A 40 -21.92 15.38 15.16
C GLU A 40 -21.57 15.54 16.65
N MET A 41 -22.55 16.00 17.42
CA MET A 41 -22.38 16.11 18.87
C MET A 41 -22.44 14.74 19.50
N ASN A 42 -21.40 14.36 20.25
CA ASN A 42 -21.34 13.14 21.04
C ASN A 42 -21.10 13.49 22.51
N LEU A 43 -21.90 12.90 23.39
CA LEU A 43 -21.81 13.09 24.84
C LEU A 43 -21.30 11.83 25.56
N SER A 44 -21.06 10.75 24.85
CA SER A 44 -20.48 9.52 25.41
C SER A 44 -18.98 9.66 25.66
N SER A 45 -18.26 10.41 24.82
CA SER A 45 -16.89 10.82 25.07
C SER A 45 -16.81 12.18 25.77
N MET A 46 -15.75 12.37 26.56
CA MET A 46 -15.42 13.68 27.17
C MET A 46 -14.66 14.61 26.23
N TYR A 47 -14.20 14.12 25.09
CA TYR A 47 -13.25 14.77 24.18
C TYR A 47 -13.85 14.97 22.78
N VAL A 48 -13.00 15.01 21.79
CA VAL A 48 -13.32 15.06 20.36
C VAL A 48 -12.53 13.98 19.66
N GLY A 49 -13.07 13.40 18.60
CA GLY A 49 -12.40 12.41 17.76
C GLY A 49 -13.12 12.24 16.44
N THR A 50 -12.69 11.33 15.61
CA THR A 50 -13.30 11.05 14.31
C THR A 50 -13.48 9.56 14.07
N ASP A 51 -14.55 9.19 13.34
CA ASP A 51 -14.81 7.85 12.82
C ASP A 51 -14.47 7.73 11.31
N GLY A 52 -13.78 8.73 10.75
CA GLY A 52 -13.49 8.82 9.31
C GLY A 52 -14.62 9.41 8.47
N GLU A 53 -15.84 9.50 8.98
CA GLU A 53 -16.98 10.17 8.33
C GLU A 53 -17.33 11.50 8.98
N LYS A 54 -17.22 11.55 10.31
CA LYS A 54 -17.66 12.67 11.14
C LYS A 54 -16.60 13.04 12.18
N ILE A 55 -16.60 14.30 12.57
CA ILE A 55 -15.99 14.77 13.82
C ILE A 55 -17.06 14.63 14.92
N LEU A 56 -16.80 13.77 15.87
CA LEU A 56 -17.61 13.50 17.04
C LEU A 56 -17.11 14.39 18.19
N PHE A 57 -17.92 15.33 18.65
CA PHE A 57 -17.44 16.33 19.59
C PHE A 57 -18.26 16.45 20.86
N ASN A 58 -17.57 16.59 22.00
CA ASN A 58 -18.17 17.06 23.24
C ASN A 58 -18.17 18.60 23.26
N PRO A 59 -19.34 19.25 23.30
CA PRO A 59 -19.43 20.71 23.20
C PRO A 59 -18.73 21.43 24.37
N ARG A 60 -18.67 20.84 25.57
CA ARG A 60 -17.97 21.45 26.71
C ARG A 60 -16.46 21.51 26.48
N TYR A 61 -15.89 20.39 26.04
CA TYR A 61 -14.48 20.31 25.73
C TYR A 61 -14.10 21.28 24.61
N LEU A 62 -14.86 21.28 23.52
CA LEU A 62 -14.61 22.10 22.35
C LEU A 62 -14.67 23.61 22.68
N VAL A 63 -15.68 24.05 23.43
CA VAL A 63 -15.80 25.42 23.85
C VAL A 63 -14.64 25.83 24.80
N GLN A 64 -14.27 24.96 25.74
CA GLN A 64 -13.17 25.21 26.64
C GLN A 64 -11.83 25.39 25.89
N ARG A 65 -11.55 24.50 24.94
CA ARG A 65 -10.33 24.59 24.11
C ARG A 65 -10.31 25.86 23.27
N TYR A 66 -11.45 26.21 22.65
CA TYR A 66 -11.58 27.42 21.84
C TYR A 66 -11.39 28.70 22.63
N LEU A 67 -11.89 28.75 23.86
CA LEU A 67 -11.70 29.90 24.76
C LEU A 67 -10.27 30.00 25.28
N CYS A 68 -9.55 28.91 25.42
CA CYS A 68 -8.13 28.93 25.79
C CYS A 68 -7.27 29.48 24.64
N ASP A 69 -7.38 28.86 23.47
CA ASP A 69 -6.71 29.32 22.25
C ASP A 69 -7.39 28.63 21.03
N ARG A 70 -7.82 29.46 20.06
CA ARG A 70 -8.41 28.94 18.82
C ARG A 70 -7.44 28.06 18.02
N VAL A 71 -6.11 28.31 18.10
CA VAL A 71 -5.07 27.53 17.46
C VAL A 71 -5.11 26.08 17.91
N LEU A 72 -5.45 25.82 19.19
CA LEU A 72 -5.60 24.46 19.70
C LEU A 72 -6.72 23.69 19.01
N VAL A 73 -7.84 24.36 18.69
CA VAL A 73 -8.97 23.72 17.98
C VAL A 73 -8.63 23.52 16.51
N ASN A 74 -7.93 24.48 15.89
CA ASN A 74 -7.44 24.35 14.52
C ASN A 74 -6.50 23.15 14.39
N ARG A 75 -5.56 23.00 15.33
CA ARG A 75 -4.66 21.82 15.36
C ARG A 75 -5.43 20.52 15.51
N THR A 76 -6.33 20.45 16.49
CA THR A 76 -7.15 19.25 16.71
C THR A 76 -7.99 18.91 15.46
N TYR A 77 -8.55 19.92 14.79
CA TYR A 77 -9.27 19.70 13.53
C TYR A 77 -8.36 19.14 12.44
N LEU A 78 -7.21 19.77 12.22
CA LEU A 78 -6.26 19.34 11.21
C LEU A 78 -5.69 17.95 11.53
N HIS A 79 -5.40 17.67 12.78
CA HIS A 79 -4.93 16.38 13.28
C HIS A 79 -5.89 15.25 12.87
N MET A 80 -7.18 15.38 13.17
CA MET A 80 -8.19 14.40 12.75
C MET A 80 -8.29 14.25 11.21
N VAL A 81 -8.17 15.35 10.47
CA VAL A 81 -8.16 15.31 9.00
C VAL A 81 -6.94 14.55 8.47
N ILE A 82 -5.76 14.76 9.06
CA ILE A 82 -4.53 14.06 8.68
C ILE A 82 -4.65 12.57 9.01
N HIS A 83 -5.21 12.19 10.16
CA HIS A 83 -5.48 10.78 10.44
C HIS A 83 -6.32 10.11 9.34
N CYS A 84 -7.34 10.81 8.86
CA CYS A 84 -8.17 10.28 7.77
C CYS A 84 -7.42 10.25 6.43
N LEU A 85 -6.61 11.28 6.11
CA LEU A 85 -5.79 11.31 4.91
C LEU A 85 -4.77 10.17 4.85
N PHE A 86 -4.24 9.80 6.01
CA PHE A 86 -3.27 8.71 6.17
C PHE A 86 -3.94 7.37 6.50
N ARG A 87 -5.26 7.32 6.45
CA ARG A 87 -6.07 6.11 6.65
C ARG A 87 -5.83 5.37 7.97
N HIS A 88 -5.28 6.06 8.98
CA HIS A 88 -4.97 5.48 10.28
C HIS A 88 -6.13 4.75 10.95
N PRO A 89 -7.41 5.24 10.87
CA PRO A 89 -8.56 4.55 11.46
C PRO A 89 -8.87 3.19 10.83
N PHE A 90 -8.36 2.93 9.61
CA PHE A 90 -8.67 1.73 8.84
C PHE A 90 -7.54 0.70 8.86
N HIS A 91 -6.36 1.03 9.39
CA HIS A 91 -5.14 0.21 9.30
C HIS A 91 -4.66 -0.34 10.64
N LEU A 92 -5.57 -0.56 11.61
CA LEU A 92 -5.19 -1.20 12.88
C LEU A 92 -4.70 -2.64 12.67
N ASN A 93 -5.45 -3.42 11.88
CA ASN A 93 -5.18 -4.83 11.59
C ASN A 93 -4.82 -5.62 12.88
N ASP A 94 -3.84 -6.52 12.85
CA ASP A 94 -3.37 -7.32 13.99
C ASP A 94 -2.34 -6.59 14.88
N ARG A 95 -2.25 -5.26 14.82
CA ARG A 95 -1.29 -4.47 15.61
C ARG A 95 -1.77 -4.29 17.05
N ASP A 96 -0.80 -4.06 17.94
CA ASP A 96 -1.12 -3.60 19.31
C ASP A 96 -1.76 -2.21 19.23
N GLU A 97 -3.00 -2.12 19.72
CA GLU A 97 -3.87 -0.95 19.56
C GLU A 97 -3.29 0.32 20.21
N GLU A 98 -2.83 0.22 21.46
CA GLU A 98 -2.29 1.38 22.17
C GLU A 98 -1.01 1.90 21.51
N LEU A 99 -0.14 0.98 21.06
CA LEU A 99 1.09 1.33 20.38
C LEU A 99 0.83 1.91 18.98
N TRP A 100 -0.19 1.38 18.28
CA TRP A 100 -0.63 1.90 16.98
C TRP A 100 -1.17 3.33 17.11
N HIS A 101 -2.05 3.56 18.08
CA HIS A 101 -2.59 4.92 18.34
C HIS A 101 -1.48 5.93 18.63
N LEU A 102 -0.50 5.56 19.46
CA LEU A 102 0.66 6.43 19.72
C LEU A 102 1.48 6.68 18.46
N ALA A 103 1.72 5.67 17.64
CA ALA A 103 2.47 5.82 16.39
C ALA A 103 1.75 6.76 15.41
N CYS A 104 0.42 6.63 15.28
CA CYS A 104 -0.42 7.51 14.47
C CYS A 104 -0.38 8.97 14.95
N ASP A 105 -0.46 9.20 16.27
CA ASP A 105 -0.37 10.51 16.86
C ASP A 105 0.99 11.16 16.60
N ILE A 106 2.09 10.44 16.79
CA ILE A 106 3.44 10.94 16.53
C ILE A 106 3.59 11.28 15.03
N ALA A 107 3.14 10.41 14.13
CA ALA A 107 3.20 10.65 12.69
C ALA A 107 2.44 11.94 12.33
N THR A 108 1.20 12.04 12.77
CA THR A 108 0.30 13.17 12.50
C THR A 108 0.85 14.48 13.07
N GLU A 109 1.28 14.48 14.33
CA GLU A 109 1.83 15.68 14.96
C GLU A 109 3.17 16.11 14.34
N SER A 110 3.98 15.16 13.82
CA SER A 110 5.22 15.50 13.11
C SER A 110 4.93 16.33 11.85
N ILE A 111 3.83 16.05 11.17
CA ILE A 111 3.39 16.81 10.00
C ILE A 111 2.81 18.16 10.43
N VAL A 112 1.90 18.18 11.43
CA VAL A 112 1.29 19.43 11.92
C VAL A 112 2.34 20.40 12.44
N ASP A 113 3.37 19.91 13.15
CA ASP A 113 4.48 20.71 13.66
C ASP A 113 5.41 21.21 12.55
N SER A 114 5.50 20.52 11.41
CA SER A 114 6.31 20.93 10.25
C SER A 114 5.64 22.00 9.37
N LEU A 115 4.31 22.19 9.50
CA LEU A 115 3.58 23.13 8.65
C LEU A 115 3.85 24.59 9.04
N PRO A 116 4.28 25.45 8.12
CA PRO A 116 4.64 26.85 8.40
C PRO A 116 3.41 27.78 8.48
N SER A 117 2.29 27.28 8.99
CA SER A 117 1.03 28.00 9.06
C SER A 117 0.76 28.54 10.46
N GLN A 118 0.57 29.87 10.58
CA GLN A 118 0.19 30.51 11.85
C GLN A 118 -1.14 29.99 12.42
N ALA A 119 -2.01 29.41 11.58
CA ALA A 119 -3.28 28.85 12.02
C ALA A 119 -3.13 27.62 12.92
N VAL A 120 -1.97 26.93 12.85
CA VAL A 120 -1.68 25.71 13.61
C VAL A 120 -0.35 25.77 14.38
N GLN A 121 0.41 26.84 14.23
CA GLN A 121 1.75 26.93 14.79
C GLN A 121 1.71 27.08 16.31
N LEU A 122 2.37 26.17 17.02
CA LEU A 122 2.66 26.23 18.46
C LEU A 122 4.16 26.03 18.67
N VAL A 123 4.62 26.35 19.87
CA VAL A 123 6.00 26.06 20.27
C VAL A 123 6.12 24.56 20.50
N VAL A 124 6.93 23.90 19.68
CA VAL A 124 7.19 22.46 19.80
C VAL A 124 8.03 22.22 21.06
N SER A 125 7.66 21.25 21.86
CA SER A 125 8.38 20.90 23.09
C SER A 125 9.73 20.25 22.77
N ASP A 126 10.68 20.37 23.72
CA ASP A 126 11.96 19.67 23.61
C ASP A 126 11.75 18.15 23.48
N LYS A 127 10.75 17.60 24.16
CA LYS A 127 10.44 16.18 24.13
C LYS A 127 9.97 15.70 22.74
N ARG A 128 9.14 16.50 22.06
CA ARG A 128 8.72 16.20 20.67
C ARG A 128 9.93 16.24 19.74
N ASN A 129 10.76 17.28 19.83
CA ASN A 129 11.95 17.40 19.01
C ASN A 129 12.91 16.21 19.22
N GLU A 130 13.19 15.83 20.48
CA GLU A 130 14.00 14.64 20.78
C GLU A 130 13.42 13.35 20.17
N THR A 131 12.08 13.21 20.21
CA THR A 131 11.40 12.04 19.64
C THR A 131 11.50 12.02 18.13
N TYR A 132 11.24 13.18 17.47
CA TYR A 132 11.40 13.28 16.01
C TYR A 132 12.84 13.05 15.56
N ASP A 133 13.82 13.60 16.26
CA ASP A 133 15.24 13.39 15.95
C ASP A 133 15.67 11.94 16.11
N MET A 134 15.14 11.24 17.11
CA MET A 134 15.37 9.82 17.32
C MET A 134 14.80 8.99 16.17
N LEU A 135 13.56 9.25 15.76
CA LEU A 135 12.89 8.53 14.69
C LEU A 135 13.53 8.83 13.31
N ARG A 136 13.89 10.08 13.03
CA ARG A 136 14.54 10.47 11.75
C ARG A 136 15.93 9.88 11.54
N ARG A 137 16.55 9.29 12.58
CA ARG A 137 17.80 8.53 12.40
C ARG A 137 17.57 7.17 11.75
N GLU A 138 16.38 6.61 11.93
CA GLU A 138 16.00 5.28 11.45
C GLU A 138 15.02 5.35 10.27
N LEU A 139 14.18 6.38 10.22
CA LEU A 139 13.14 6.56 9.22
C LEU A 139 13.37 7.84 8.41
N LYS A 140 13.22 7.77 7.10
CA LYS A 140 13.27 8.95 6.21
C LYS A 140 11.94 9.71 6.23
N VAL A 141 10.83 8.98 6.30
CA VAL A 141 9.47 9.48 6.43
C VAL A 141 8.91 8.92 7.72
N LEU A 142 8.33 9.79 8.55
CA LEU A 142 7.75 9.38 9.84
C LEU A 142 6.33 8.83 9.63
N SER A 143 6.20 7.69 8.89
CA SER A 143 4.93 7.00 8.73
C SER A 143 4.51 6.28 10.01
N ALA A 144 3.21 6.12 10.21
CA ALA A 144 2.68 5.44 11.40
C ALA A 144 3.21 4.01 11.52
N GLU A 145 3.29 3.28 10.40
CA GLU A 145 3.83 1.92 10.31
C GLU A 145 5.30 1.88 10.70
N GLY A 146 6.10 2.80 10.14
CA GLY A 146 7.52 2.90 10.46
C GLY A 146 7.77 3.23 11.93
N ILE A 147 7.03 4.20 12.47
CA ILE A 147 7.10 4.58 13.89
C ILE A 147 6.68 3.40 14.77
N TYR A 148 5.57 2.73 14.45
CA TYR A 148 5.08 1.55 15.17
C TYR A 148 6.18 0.50 15.29
N ARG A 149 6.83 0.14 14.17
CA ARG A 149 7.93 -0.83 14.16
C ARG A 149 9.09 -0.39 15.04
N VAL A 150 9.57 0.84 14.89
CA VAL A 150 10.68 1.37 15.71
C VAL A 150 10.33 1.35 17.20
N LEU A 151 9.10 1.74 17.58
CA LEU A 151 8.66 1.71 18.96
C LEU A 151 8.53 0.30 19.51
N GLN A 152 8.05 -0.65 18.69
CA GLN A 152 7.95 -2.07 19.04
C GLN A 152 9.34 -2.69 19.28
N GLU A 153 10.31 -2.43 18.39
CA GLU A 153 11.68 -2.90 18.53
C GLU A 153 12.38 -2.34 19.77
N LYS A 154 12.11 -1.09 20.12
CA LYS A 154 12.68 -0.42 21.29
C LYS A 154 12.13 -0.93 22.63
N ASN A 155 11.02 -1.65 22.62
CA ASN A 155 10.43 -2.24 23.84
C ASN A 155 10.27 -1.21 24.97
N LEU A 156 9.49 -0.15 24.71
CA LEU A 156 9.34 0.97 25.64
C LEU A 156 8.88 0.53 27.02
N SER A 157 9.44 1.11 28.07
CA SER A 157 8.91 0.92 29.41
C SER A 157 7.54 1.60 29.54
N ILE A 158 6.67 1.10 30.44
CA ILE A 158 5.34 1.68 30.73
C ILE A 158 5.43 3.20 31.02
N GLN A 159 6.52 3.62 31.70
CA GLN A 159 6.71 5.04 32.03
C GLN A 159 7.09 5.89 30.80
N GLU A 160 7.89 5.36 29.88
CA GLU A 160 8.27 6.05 28.65
C GLU A 160 7.08 6.14 27.71
N PHE A 161 6.36 5.03 27.54
CA PHE A 161 5.12 4.97 26.77
C PHE A 161 4.10 6.01 27.27
N GLY A 162 3.78 6.01 28.56
CA GLY A 162 2.82 6.98 29.12
C GLY A 162 3.26 8.45 28.98
N LYS A 163 4.57 8.72 29.00
CA LYS A 163 5.08 10.10 28.73
C LYS A 163 4.91 10.49 27.27
N LEU A 164 5.15 9.59 26.33
CA LEU A 164 4.94 9.86 24.92
C LEU A 164 3.45 10.01 24.62
N GLN A 165 2.61 9.16 25.16
CA GLN A 165 1.16 9.25 25.00
C GLN A 165 0.62 10.59 25.50
N LEU A 166 1.03 11.07 26.66
CA LEU A 166 0.62 12.39 27.17
C LEU A 166 1.12 13.57 26.32
N GLU A 167 2.29 13.42 25.70
CA GLU A 167 2.90 14.46 24.88
C GLU A 167 2.25 14.61 23.51
N PHE A 168 1.85 13.49 22.92
CA PHE A 168 1.35 13.45 21.54
C PHE A 168 -0.17 13.33 21.42
N TRP A 169 -0.86 13.02 22.52
CA TRP A 169 -2.32 12.86 22.52
C TRP A 169 -3.04 14.18 22.19
N VAL A 170 -3.93 14.16 21.21
CA VAL A 170 -4.70 15.32 20.72
C VAL A 170 -6.20 15.08 20.68
N ASP A 171 -6.63 13.91 20.21
CA ASP A 171 -8.04 13.50 20.05
C ASP A 171 -8.29 12.10 20.62
N ASP A 172 -9.53 11.64 20.56
CA ASP A 172 -9.98 10.39 21.15
C ASP A 172 -10.18 9.35 20.05
N HIS A 173 -9.35 8.30 20.05
CA HIS A 173 -9.36 7.24 19.06
C HIS A 173 -10.38 6.13 19.35
N VAL A 174 -11.14 6.22 20.43
CA VAL A 174 -12.18 5.24 20.77
C VAL A 174 -13.23 5.04 19.65
N PHE A 175 -13.31 5.99 18.72
CA PHE A 175 -14.23 5.94 17.57
C PHE A 175 -13.68 5.17 16.37
N TRP A 176 -12.41 4.72 16.42
CA TRP A 176 -11.80 3.86 15.41
C TRP A 176 -12.11 2.40 15.64
N GLU A 177 -12.42 2.04 16.90
CA GLU A 177 -12.76 0.70 17.28
C GLU A 177 -14.15 0.31 16.73
N HIS A 178 -14.22 -0.78 15.98
CA HIS A 178 -15.49 -1.45 15.75
C HIS A 178 -15.76 -2.27 16.99
N LYS A 179 -16.86 -1.96 17.68
CA LYS A 179 -17.36 -2.81 18.74
C LYS A 179 -17.70 -4.18 18.16
N LYS A 180 -16.75 -5.13 18.24
CA LYS A 180 -17.14 -6.52 18.43
C LYS A 180 -17.86 -6.50 19.76
N ASP A 181 -19.16 -6.66 19.74
CA ASP A 181 -19.94 -6.78 20.98
C ASP A 181 -19.39 -7.97 21.76
N ASP A 182 -18.56 -7.70 22.80
CA ASP A 182 -18.16 -8.63 23.83
C ASP A 182 -19.40 -9.01 24.68
N ASN A 183 -20.35 -9.69 24.06
CA ASN A 183 -21.43 -10.40 24.73
C ASN A 183 -21.11 -11.88 24.90
N GLU A 184 -19.87 -12.20 25.29
CA GLU A 184 -19.56 -13.48 25.89
C GLU A 184 -19.60 -13.34 27.41
N GLU A 185 -20.78 -13.16 28.01
CA GLU A 185 -21.08 -13.69 29.36
C GLU A 185 -22.60 -13.76 29.59
N GLN A 186 -23.08 -15.02 29.69
CA GLN A 186 -24.38 -15.47 30.25
C GLN A 186 -25.64 -15.29 29.39
N ASP A 187 -26.03 -16.30 28.60
CA ASP A 187 -27.11 -17.23 29.00
C ASP A 187 -27.31 -18.33 27.94
N ASP A 188 -27.10 -19.57 28.37
CA ASP A 188 -27.54 -20.76 27.65
C ASP A 188 -29.08 -20.74 27.51
N ASN A 189 -29.59 -20.58 26.30
CA ASN A 189 -30.90 -21.00 25.78
C ASN A 189 -31.61 -19.92 24.94
N ASN A 190 -31.18 -19.71 23.72
CA ASN A 190 -32.12 -19.45 22.59
C ASN A 190 -31.42 -19.41 21.23
N ASP A 191 -30.91 -20.56 20.81
CA ASP A 191 -30.19 -20.70 19.53
C ASP A 191 -31.18 -20.66 18.37
N GLN A 192 -30.88 -19.87 17.35
CA GLN A 192 -31.14 -19.97 15.91
C GLN A 192 -31.74 -18.76 15.21
N LYS A 193 -31.97 -17.62 15.86
CA LYS A 193 -32.47 -16.43 15.13
C LYS A 193 -31.53 -15.20 15.18
N ASP A 194 -30.57 -15.18 16.09
CA ASP A 194 -29.69 -13.99 16.26
C ASP A 194 -28.46 -14.00 15.36
N ASN A 195 -27.90 -15.16 15.04
CA ASN A 195 -26.70 -15.26 14.17
C ASN A 195 -26.86 -14.67 12.75
N GLN A 196 -28.06 -14.66 12.18
CA GLN A 196 -28.26 -14.09 10.84
C GLN A 196 -28.32 -12.55 10.82
N ASN A 197 -28.66 -11.94 11.95
CA ASN A 197 -28.66 -10.48 12.06
C ASN A 197 -27.27 -9.93 12.38
N GLU A 198 -26.46 -10.65 13.13
CA GLU A 198 -25.07 -10.28 13.45
C GLU A 198 -24.18 -10.36 12.21
N GLU A 199 -24.19 -11.46 11.44
CA GLU A 199 -23.46 -11.59 10.18
C GLU A 199 -23.86 -10.53 9.13
N GLN A 200 -25.12 -10.06 9.14
CA GLN A 200 -25.56 -8.99 8.23
C GLN A 200 -25.11 -7.61 8.69
N GLN A 201 -24.94 -7.41 9.97
CA GLN A 201 -24.50 -6.16 10.56
C GLN A 201 -22.98 -5.99 10.37
N ASP A 202 -22.19 -7.03 10.63
CA ASP A 202 -20.76 -7.07 10.39
C ASP A 202 -20.41 -6.81 8.91
N ASN A 203 -21.13 -7.47 7.99
CA ASN A 203 -20.91 -7.22 6.55
C ASN A 203 -21.24 -5.78 6.11
N GLN A 204 -22.23 -5.12 6.74
CA GLN A 204 -22.57 -3.73 6.43
C GLN A 204 -21.55 -2.75 6.99
N ASP A 205 -20.96 -3.04 8.14
CA ASP A 205 -19.93 -2.20 8.75
C ASP A 205 -18.62 -2.34 7.98
N ASP A 206 -18.24 -3.53 7.52
CA ASP A 206 -17.08 -3.77 6.65
C ASP A 206 -17.23 -3.06 5.29
N GLU A 207 -18.41 -3.14 4.64
CA GLU A 207 -18.66 -2.42 3.39
C GLU A 207 -18.58 -0.90 3.58
N ARG A 208 -19.08 -0.39 4.70
CA ARG A 208 -19.01 1.04 5.04
C ARG A 208 -17.57 1.49 5.24
N GLN A 209 -16.75 0.69 5.93
CA GLN A 209 -15.33 0.98 6.11
C GLN A 209 -14.59 1.06 4.80
N GLN A 210 -14.75 0.06 3.95
CA GLN A 210 -14.12 0.03 2.63
C GLN A 210 -14.51 1.27 1.79
N GLN A 211 -15.79 1.69 1.86
CA GLN A 211 -16.24 2.91 1.18
C GLN A 211 -15.59 4.18 1.75
N LEU A 212 -15.41 4.25 3.07
CA LEU A 212 -14.76 5.39 3.72
C LEU A 212 -13.27 5.43 3.39
N GLU A 213 -12.60 4.30 3.44
CA GLU A 213 -11.19 4.17 3.07
C GLU A 213 -10.97 4.57 1.61
N GLN A 214 -11.80 4.06 0.68
CA GLN A 214 -11.74 4.46 -0.73
C GLN A 214 -11.97 5.96 -0.91
N LYS A 215 -12.94 6.54 -0.21
CA LYS A 215 -13.19 7.99 -0.23
C LYS A 215 -11.94 8.78 0.18
N TRP A 216 -11.27 8.37 1.27
CA TRP A 216 -10.09 9.06 1.77
C TRP A 216 -8.85 8.83 0.87
N THR A 217 -8.76 7.67 0.21
CA THR A 217 -7.76 7.42 -0.83
C THR A 217 -7.91 8.42 -1.98
N GLU A 218 -9.13 8.59 -2.53
CA GLU A 218 -9.36 9.57 -3.59
C GLU A 218 -9.08 11.02 -3.16
N ILE A 219 -9.42 11.37 -1.89
CA ILE A 219 -9.12 12.70 -1.35
C ILE A 219 -7.61 12.87 -1.21
N GLY A 220 -6.88 11.85 -0.75
CA GLY A 220 -5.44 11.84 -0.61
C GLY A 220 -4.72 12.07 -1.93
N GLU A 221 -5.07 11.33 -3.00
CA GLU A 221 -4.52 11.48 -4.34
C GLU A 221 -4.73 12.89 -4.91
N LYS A 222 -5.94 13.43 -4.74
CA LYS A 222 -6.25 14.80 -5.17
C LYS A 222 -5.47 15.84 -4.36
N THR A 223 -5.30 15.61 -3.06
CA THR A 223 -4.54 16.49 -2.17
C THR A 223 -3.06 16.48 -2.53
N GLU A 224 -2.50 15.31 -2.82
CA GLU A 224 -1.12 15.16 -3.32
C GLU A 224 -0.91 15.96 -4.62
N THR A 225 -1.79 15.78 -5.61
CA THR A 225 -1.74 16.51 -6.89
C THR A 225 -1.82 18.03 -6.68
N ASN A 226 -2.70 18.50 -5.80
CA ASN A 226 -2.82 19.90 -5.44
C ASN A 226 -1.53 20.41 -4.80
N LEU A 227 -0.99 19.65 -3.83
CA LEU A 227 0.23 20.02 -3.11
C LEU A 227 1.45 20.09 -4.04
N GLU A 228 1.60 19.15 -4.98
CA GLU A 228 2.64 19.20 -6.00
C GLU A 228 2.56 20.45 -6.90
N THR A 229 1.35 20.88 -7.20
CA THR A 229 1.13 22.10 -7.98
C THR A 229 1.49 23.35 -7.17
N PHE A 230 1.04 23.40 -5.91
CA PHE A 230 1.33 24.52 -5.01
C PHE A 230 2.81 24.59 -4.61
N SER A 231 3.49 23.45 -4.40
CA SER A 231 4.91 23.42 -4.00
C SER A 231 5.84 23.98 -5.08
N LYS A 232 5.47 23.90 -6.35
CA LYS A 232 6.19 24.56 -7.45
C LYS A 232 6.15 26.07 -7.38
N ASP A 233 5.08 26.61 -6.82
CA ASP A 233 4.85 28.07 -6.73
C ASP A 233 5.35 28.69 -5.42
N MET A 234 5.39 27.91 -4.31
CA MET A 234 5.66 28.40 -2.96
C MET A 234 6.97 27.89 -2.32
N GLY A 235 7.75 27.01 -2.98
CA GLY A 235 8.97 26.46 -2.40
C GLY A 235 8.71 25.27 -1.44
N GLU A 236 9.74 24.84 -0.70
CA GLU A 236 9.78 23.57 0.06
C GLU A 236 8.86 23.52 1.32
N GLU A 237 7.93 24.45 1.50
CA GLU A 237 7.24 24.70 2.78
C GLU A 237 6.28 23.59 3.24
N ALA A 238 5.95 22.60 2.42
CA ALA A 238 5.09 21.48 2.80
C ALA A 238 5.70 20.11 2.40
N GLY A 239 7.03 20.04 2.36
CA GLY A 239 7.78 18.88 1.87
C GLY A 239 7.49 17.60 2.63
N ASP A 240 7.38 17.65 3.94
CA ASP A 240 7.13 16.46 4.78
C ASP A 240 5.73 15.89 4.52
N LEU A 241 4.69 16.73 4.42
CA LEU A 241 3.33 16.29 4.10
C LEU A 241 3.26 15.66 2.70
N LEU A 242 3.92 16.28 1.70
CA LEU A 242 3.95 15.74 0.35
C LEU A 242 4.69 14.39 0.30
N GLN A 243 5.81 14.26 1.02
CA GLN A 243 6.53 13.00 1.09
C GLN A 243 5.68 11.91 1.73
N TYR A 244 4.96 12.24 2.81
CA TYR A 244 4.08 11.30 3.48
C TYR A 244 2.93 10.88 2.57
N LEU A 245 2.23 11.83 1.92
CA LEU A 245 1.15 11.50 0.98
C LEU A 245 1.64 10.62 -0.17
N LYS A 246 2.86 10.86 -0.67
CA LYS A 246 3.47 9.99 -1.68
C LYS A 246 3.74 8.58 -1.18
N VAL A 247 4.05 8.41 0.10
CA VAL A 247 4.17 7.09 0.72
C VAL A 247 2.80 6.44 0.83
N GLU A 248 1.81 7.19 1.29
CA GLU A 248 0.48 6.68 1.60
C GLU A 248 -0.37 6.38 0.35
N ASN A 249 -0.31 7.24 -0.67
CA ASN A 249 -1.07 7.08 -1.91
C ASN A 249 -0.41 6.16 -2.94
N ARG A 250 0.61 5.42 -2.54
CA ARG A 250 1.22 4.44 -3.44
C ARG A 250 0.18 3.43 -3.87
N GLU A 251 0.06 3.23 -5.18
CA GLU A 251 -0.80 2.17 -5.71
C GLU A 251 -0.31 0.81 -5.15
N ARG A 252 -1.10 0.22 -4.26
CA ARG A 252 -0.93 -1.17 -3.83
C ARG A 252 -1.56 -2.03 -4.92
N TYR A 253 -0.74 -2.50 -5.86
CA TYR A 253 -1.21 -3.44 -6.86
C TYR A 253 -1.31 -4.83 -6.24
N ASP A 254 -2.42 -5.51 -6.49
CA ASP A 254 -2.52 -6.95 -6.24
C ASP A 254 -1.42 -7.66 -7.03
N TYR A 255 -0.45 -8.24 -6.32
CA TYR A 255 0.70 -8.92 -6.91
C TYR A 255 0.28 -10.01 -7.90
N ARG A 256 -0.81 -10.73 -7.61
CA ARG A 256 -1.34 -11.76 -8.51
C ARG A 256 -1.82 -11.16 -9.83
N GLN A 257 -2.63 -10.11 -9.76
CA GLN A 257 -3.11 -9.43 -10.96
C GLN A 257 -1.97 -8.82 -11.76
N PHE A 258 -0.99 -8.23 -11.06
CA PHE A 258 0.19 -7.70 -11.71
C PHE A 258 1.00 -8.80 -12.40
N LEU A 259 1.34 -9.89 -11.70
CA LEU A 259 2.13 -10.97 -12.26
C LEU A 259 1.40 -11.66 -13.41
N GLN A 260 0.10 -11.88 -13.30
CA GLN A 260 -0.73 -12.37 -14.40
C GLN A 260 -0.67 -11.44 -15.62
N LYS A 261 -0.82 -10.12 -15.44
CA LYS A 261 -0.71 -9.14 -16.54
C LYS A 261 0.71 -9.08 -17.10
N PHE A 262 1.72 -9.21 -16.26
CA PHE A 262 3.13 -9.15 -16.64
C PHE A 262 3.55 -10.39 -17.45
N VAL A 263 3.03 -11.56 -17.07
CA VAL A 263 3.28 -12.85 -17.71
C VAL A 263 2.30 -13.11 -18.85
N THR A 264 1.08 -12.51 -18.82
CA THR A 264 0.07 -12.74 -19.85
C THR A 264 0.60 -12.29 -21.23
N LEU A 265 0.52 -13.20 -22.17
CA LEU A 265 0.89 -13.05 -23.57
C LEU A 265 0.26 -11.79 -24.18
N LYS A 266 1.07 -10.83 -24.63
CA LYS A 266 0.66 -10.02 -25.77
C LYS A 266 0.49 -11.00 -26.92
N GLU A 267 -0.73 -11.16 -27.42
CA GLU A 267 -0.96 -11.78 -28.72
C GLU A 267 -0.11 -11.03 -29.74
N ASP A 268 1.04 -11.60 -30.12
CA ASP A 268 1.74 -11.10 -31.28
C ASP A 268 0.87 -11.50 -32.48
N MET A 269 0.25 -10.53 -33.11
CA MET A 269 -0.35 -10.71 -34.42
C MET A 269 0.75 -11.12 -35.38
N ARG A 270 0.91 -12.43 -35.56
CA ARG A 270 1.73 -13.01 -36.62
C ARG A 270 0.81 -13.62 -37.63
N VAL A 271 1.08 -13.28 -38.87
CA VAL A 271 0.44 -13.94 -40.03
C VAL A 271 0.76 -15.41 -39.99
N ASP A 272 -0.26 -16.27 -40.02
CA ASP A 272 -0.09 -17.71 -40.17
C ASP A 272 0.02 -18.04 -41.68
N ASP A 273 1.25 -18.27 -42.14
CA ASP A 273 1.52 -18.61 -43.55
C ASP A 273 0.99 -19.99 -43.94
N ASP A 274 0.63 -20.83 -42.97
CA ASP A 274 0.12 -22.18 -43.19
C ASP A 274 -1.41 -22.26 -43.18
N ALA A 275 -2.11 -21.19 -42.78
CA ALA A 275 -3.56 -21.10 -42.74
C ALA A 275 -4.06 -19.82 -43.42
N PHE A 276 -5.23 -19.90 -44.04
CA PHE A 276 -5.85 -18.71 -44.66
C PHE A 276 -7.21 -18.39 -44.04
N ASP A 277 -7.61 -17.13 -44.16
CA ASP A 277 -8.93 -16.68 -43.70
C ASP A 277 -10.04 -17.27 -44.52
N PHE A 278 -10.79 -18.21 -43.91
CA PHE A 278 -11.88 -18.94 -44.55
C PHE A 278 -13.08 -18.03 -44.90
N ILE A 279 -13.26 -16.93 -44.16
CA ILE A 279 -14.32 -15.96 -44.44
C ILE A 279 -13.98 -15.17 -45.70
N PHE A 280 -12.76 -14.74 -45.85
CA PHE A 280 -12.27 -14.05 -47.05
C PHE A 280 -12.28 -14.95 -48.28
N TYR A 281 -11.88 -16.20 -48.08
CA TYR A 281 -11.92 -17.21 -49.12
C TYR A 281 -13.35 -17.46 -49.65
N THR A 282 -14.32 -17.69 -48.75
CA THR A 282 -15.72 -17.91 -49.11
C THR A 282 -16.38 -16.68 -49.69
N TYR A 283 -16.04 -15.50 -49.23
CA TYR A 283 -16.51 -14.23 -49.77
C TYR A 283 -16.02 -14.05 -51.21
N GLY A 284 -14.76 -14.34 -51.51
CA GLY A 284 -14.21 -14.30 -52.85
C GLY A 284 -14.95 -15.23 -53.81
N LEU A 285 -15.23 -16.46 -53.39
CA LEU A 285 -16.02 -17.43 -54.20
C LEU A 285 -17.46 -16.94 -54.47
N GLN A 286 -18.11 -16.31 -53.52
CA GLN A 286 -19.47 -15.78 -53.66
C GLN A 286 -19.54 -14.57 -54.60
N MET A 287 -18.55 -13.67 -54.52
CA MET A 287 -18.54 -12.44 -55.32
C MET A 287 -18.01 -12.64 -56.71
N TYR A 288 -17.03 -13.47 -56.91
CA TYR A 288 -16.30 -13.62 -58.16
C TYR A 288 -16.43 -15.01 -58.81
N GLY A 289 -17.30 -15.86 -58.27
CA GLY A 289 -17.58 -17.18 -58.83
C GLY A 289 -16.47 -18.21 -58.60
N ASN A 290 -15.44 -18.25 -59.41
CA ASN A 290 -14.34 -19.20 -59.29
C ASN A 290 -13.01 -18.63 -58.82
N LEU A 291 -13.01 -17.38 -58.29
CA LEU A 291 -11.80 -16.72 -57.81
C LEU A 291 -11.82 -16.62 -56.28
N PRO A 292 -11.19 -17.55 -55.53
CA PRO A 292 -11.07 -17.39 -54.12
C PRO A 292 -10.10 -16.26 -53.78
N LEU A 293 -10.45 -15.43 -52.79
CA LEU A 293 -9.52 -14.49 -52.21
C LEU A 293 -8.75 -15.23 -51.11
N ILE A 294 -7.44 -15.32 -51.26
CA ILE A 294 -6.57 -16.00 -50.28
C ILE A 294 -5.82 -14.88 -49.51
N GLU A 295 -6.13 -14.80 -48.23
CA GLU A 295 -5.40 -13.96 -47.26
C GLU A 295 -4.94 -14.86 -46.14
N ALA A 296 -3.69 -14.72 -45.72
CA ALA A 296 -3.16 -15.49 -44.61
C ALA A 296 -3.89 -15.11 -43.31
N LEU A 297 -4.09 -16.09 -42.41
CA LEU A 297 -4.76 -15.86 -41.14
C LEU A 297 -3.91 -14.93 -40.25
N GLU A 298 -4.48 -13.82 -39.81
CA GLU A 298 -3.74 -12.82 -38.99
C GLU A 298 -3.47 -13.30 -37.54
N TYR A 299 -4.02 -14.46 -37.16
CA TYR A 299 -3.91 -14.98 -35.80
C TYR A 299 -3.23 -16.34 -35.81
N LYS A 300 -1.99 -16.40 -35.34
CA LYS A 300 -1.32 -17.63 -34.97
C LYS A 300 -1.13 -17.63 -33.46
N GLU A 301 -1.79 -18.53 -32.74
CA GLU A 301 -1.43 -18.87 -31.37
C GLU A 301 -0.03 -19.52 -31.38
N VAL A 302 0.98 -18.70 -31.15
CA VAL A 302 2.34 -19.20 -30.92
C VAL A 302 2.44 -19.54 -29.44
N LYS A 303 2.52 -20.84 -29.11
CA LYS A 303 2.91 -21.30 -27.77
C LYS A 303 4.31 -20.78 -27.49
N LYS A 304 4.40 -19.67 -26.78
CA LYS A 304 5.67 -19.03 -26.42
C LYS A 304 6.22 -19.66 -25.15
N VAL A 305 7.53 -19.84 -25.11
CA VAL A 305 8.28 -20.08 -23.89
C VAL A 305 8.20 -18.81 -23.05
N GLU A 306 7.76 -18.91 -21.82
CA GLU A 306 7.78 -17.77 -20.89
C GLU A 306 9.22 -17.55 -20.42
N GLU A 307 9.77 -16.41 -20.78
CA GLU A 307 11.13 -16.00 -20.45
C GLU A 307 11.10 -14.87 -19.43
N LEU A 308 11.54 -15.14 -18.23
CA LEU A 308 11.48 -14.24 -17.09
C LEU A 308 12.78 -14.28 -16.29
N VAL A 309 13.16 -13.15 -15.73
CA VAL A 309 14.22 -13.06 -14.72
C VAL A 309 13.61 -12.68 -13.39
N ILE A 310 13.91 -13.43 -12.35
CA ILE A 310 13.58 -13.14 -10.96
C ILE A 310 14.88 -12.85 -10.23
N ALA A 311 15.11 -11.60 -9.90
CA ALA A 311 16.25 -11.18 -9.10
C ALA A 311 15.84 -11.02 -7.64
N ILE A 312 16.66 -11.52 -6.75
CA ILE A 312 16.44 -11.52 -5.31
C ILE A 312 17.60 -10.78 -4.67
N ASP A 313 17.27 -9.73 -3.94
CA ASP A 313 18.20 -9.06 -3.06
C ASP A 313 18.54 -9.96 -1.87
N THR A 314 19.84 -10.18 -1.66
CA THR A 314 20.34 -11.02 -0.58
C THR A 314 21.18 -10.21 0.41
N SER A 315 20.93 -8.90 0.49
CA SER A 315 21.51 -8.03 1.50
C SER A 315 21.10 -8.45 2.92
N GLU A 316 21.84 -7.98 3.92
CA GLU A 316 21.67 -8.40 5.33
C GLU A 316 20.27 -8.10 5.89
N SER A 317 19.53 -7.15 5.29
CA SER A 317 18.16 -6.77 5.65
C SER A 317 17.06 -7.70 5.11
N CYS A 318 17.40 -8.62 4.17
CA CYS A 318 16.43 -9.53 3.56
C CYS A 318 16.23 -10.81 4.37
N GLU A 319 15.06 -10.99 4.97
CA GLU A 319 14.72 -12.22 5.70
C GLU A 319 14.44 -13.38 4.75
N GLY A 320 15.15 -14.51 4.94
CA GLY A 320 15.01 -15.71 4.08
C GLY A 320 13.60 -16.30 4.01
N GLU A 321 12.83 -16.17 5.09
CA GLU A 321 11.43 -16.62 5.16
C GLU A 321 10.53 -15.84 4.20
N THR A 322 10.68 -14.51 4.19
CA THR A 322 9.91 -13.60 3.31
C THR A 322 10.22 -13.86 1.83
N VAL A 323 11.49 -14.05 1.51
CA VAL A 323 11.93 -14.39 0.15
C VAL A 323 11.35 -15.74 -0.29
N LYS A 324 11.34 -16.72 0.60
CA LYS A 324 10.78 -18.05 0.31
C LYS A 324 9.28 -17.96 0.02
N ARG A 325 8.52 -17.23 0.82
CA ARG A 325 7.08 -16.99 0.59
C ARG A 325 6.81 -16.27 -0.73
N PHE A 326 7.60 -15.27 -1.05
CA PHE A 326 7.52 -14.59 -2.36
C PHE A 326 7.72 -15.55 -3.52
N LEU A 327 8.73 -16.42 -3.45
CA LEU A 327 8.97 -17.42 -4.48
C LEU A 327 7.84 -18.46 -4.55
N GLU A 328 7.29 -18.89 -3.42
CA GLU A 328 6.14 -19.81 -3.34
C GLU A 328 4.91 -19.21 -4.02
N GLU A 329 4.59 -17.94 -3.75
CA GLU A 329 3.48 -17.24 -4.38
C GLU A 329 3.72 -17.07 -5.89
N THR A 330 4.94 -16.65 -6.26
CA THR A 330 5.33 -16.54 -7.67
C THR A 330 5.15 -17.88 -8.40
N TYR A 331 5.58 -18.98 -7.78
CA TYR A 331 5.40 -20.33 -8.30
C TYR A 331 3.93 -20.70 -8.45
N ALA A 332 3.11 -20.42 -7.42
CA ALA A 332 1.67 -20.72 -7.46
C ALA A 332 0.98 -20.00 -8.62
N ILE A 333 1.30 -18.72 -8.85
CA ILE A 333 0.73 -17.92 -9.93
C ILE A 333 1.20 -18.41 -11.30
N LEU A 334 2.50 -18.63 -11.46
CA LEU A 334 3.06 -19.16 -12.71
C LEU A 334 2.49 -20.54 -13.03
N SER A 335 2.36 -21.41 -12.02
CA SER A 335 1.82 -22.76 -12.18
C SER A 335 0.33 -22.79 -12.54
N SER A 336 -0.43 -21.74 -12.22
CA SER A 336 -1.85 -21.60 -12.60
C SER A 336 -2.03 -21.27 -14.08
N SER A 337 -0.98 -20.88 -14.79
CA SER A 337 -0.99 -20.55 -16.21
C SER A 337 -0.88 -21.82 -17.07
N GLU A 338 -1.79 -22.03 -18.02
CA GLU A 338 -1.73 -23.17 -18.96
C GLU A 338 -0.42 -23.21 -19.76
N SER A 339 0.20 -22.06 -19.98
CA SER A 339 1.47 -21.91 -20.71
C SER A 339 2.66 -22.48 -19.94
N PHE A 340 2.62 -22.46 -18.61
CA PHE A 340 3.71 -22.89 -17.73
C PHE A 340 4.01 -24.40 -17.84
N PHE A 341 3.02 -25.22 -18.18
CA PHE A 341 3.19 -26.65 -18.33
C PHE A 341 3.94 -27.07 -19.60
N HIS A 342 4.28 -26.15 -20.49
CA HIS A 342 4.86 -26.53 -21.79
C HIS A 342 6.37 -26.25 -21.91
N LYS A 343 6.84 -25.06 -21.61
CA LYS A 343 8.28 -24.72 -21.52
C LYS A 343 8.44 -23.35 -20.88
N VAL A 344 9.28 -23.26 -19.87
CA VAL A 344 9.68 -22.00 -19.24
C VAL A 344 11.19 -21.81 -19.40
N ASN A 345 11.62 -20.56 -19.36
CA ASN A 345 13.02 -20.19 -19.31
C ASN A 345 13.15 -19.07 -18.27
N ILE A 346 13.25 -19.47 -17.00
CA ILE A 346 13.30 -18.55 -15.88
C ILE A 346 14.72 -18.59 -15.31
N HIS A 347 15.31 -17.42 -15.12
CA HIS A 347 16.55 -17.27 -14.38
C HIS A 347 16.25 -16.68 -13.00
N ILE A 348 16.63 -17.39 -11.94
CA ILE A 348 16.55 -16.92 -10.55
C ILE A 348 17.95 -16.49 -10.14
N ILE A 349 18.11 -15.18 -9.95
CA ILE A 349 19.41 -14.55 -9.69
C ILE A 349 19.41 -14.02 -8.26
N GLN A 350 20.35 -14.49 -7.43
CA GLN A 350 20.62 -13.91 -6.12
C GLN A 350 21.75 -12.90 -6.23
N CYS A 351 21.56 -11.70 -5.70
CA CYS A 351 22.50 -10.61 -5.81
C CYS A 351 22.49 -9.73 -4.54
N ASP A 352 23.68 -9.42 -4.06
CA ASP A 352 23.93 -8.34 -3.10
C ASP A 352 24.66 -7.18 -3.82
N ALA A 353 25.94 -6.94 -3.56
CA ALA A 353 26.77 -6.04 -4.36
C ALA A 353 27.25 -6.70 -5.66
N ASP A 354 27.21 -8.05 -5.76
CA ASP A 354 27.59 -8.85 -6.91
C ASP A 354 26.64 -10.04 -7.08
N ILE A 355 26.68 -10.71 -8.26
CA ILE A 355 25.89 -11.92 -8.52
C ILE A 355 26.42 -13.07 -7.67
N GLN A 356 25.59 -13.60 -6.79
CA GLN A 356 25.93 -14.72 -5.90
C GLN A 356 25.52 -16.08 -6.49
N LEU A 357 24.40 -16.09 -7.19
CA LEU A 357 23.83 -17.28 -7.82
C LEU A 357 23.01 -16.91 -9.06
N ASP A 358 23.13 -17.68 -10.12
CA ASP A 358 22.14 -17.74 -11.21
C ASP A 358 21.69 -19.19 -11.40
N LYS A 359 20.42 -19.45 -11.20
CA LYS A 359 19.80 -20.74 -11.42
C LYS A 359 18.81 -20.66 -12.57
N LYS A 360 19.12 -21.31 -13.67
CA LYS A 360 18.22 -21.47 -14.79
C LYS A 360 17.20 -22.57 -14.49
N ILE A 361 15.94 -22.28 -14.69
CA ILE A 361 14.78 -23.17 -14.53
C ILE A 361 14.10 -23.33 -15.88
N THR A 362 13.88 -24.58 -16.28
CA THR A 362 13.28 -24.93 -17.58
C THR A 362 11.99 -25.72 -17.46
N SER A 363 11.65 -26.17 -16.26
CA SER A 363 10.41 -26.90 -15.97
C SER A 363 9.85 -26.57 -14.59
N ALA A 364 8.58 -26.91 -14.38
CA ALA A 364 7.92 -26.74 -13.07
C ALA A 364 8.56 -27.62 -12.00
N GLU A 365 9.01 -28.83 -12.36
CA GLU A 365 9.66 -29.76 -11.45
C GLU A 365 11.01 -29.22 -10.96
N GLU A 366 11.80 -28.60 -11.85
CA GLU A 366 13.06 -27.95 -11.46
C GLU A 366 12.84 -26.78 -10.52
N LEU A 367 11.75 -26.00 -10.72
CA LEU A 367 11.42 -24.91 -9.84
C LEU A 367 10.98 -25.42 -8.46
N ALA A 368 10.16 -26.47 -8.40
CA ALA A 368 9.74 -27.09 -7.14
C ALA A 368 10.96 -27.62 -6.35
N LEU A 369 11.88 -28.31 -6.99
CA LEU A 369 13.12 -28.80 -6.36
C LEU A 369 14.00 -27.65 -5.86
N PHE A 370 14.11 -26.58 -6.65
CA PHE A 370 14.86 -25.40 -6.23
C PHE A 370 14.25 -24.75 -4.98
N MET A 371 12.92 -24.74 -4.87
CA MET A 371 12.22 -24.19 -3.71
C MET A 371 12.45 -25.03 -2.43
N GLU A 372 12.53 -26.35 -2.55
CA GLU A 372 12.83 -27.23 -1.42
C GLU A 372 14.27 -27.05 -0.90
N GLU A 373 15.22 -26.79 -1.81
CA GLU A 373 16.66 -26.62 -1.50
C GLU A 373 17.06 -25.15 -1.40
N PHE A 374 16.09 -24.23 -1.32
CA PHE A 374 16.38 -22.79 -1.37
C PHE A 374 17.19 -22.35 -0.16
N GLU A 375 18.38 -21.79 -0.44
CA GLU A 375 19.24 -21.12 0.53
C GLU A 375 19.59 -19.72 0.01
N LEU A 376 19.44 -18.71 0.87
CA LEU A 376 19.93 -17.36 0.58
C LEU A 376 21.46 -17.36 0.61
N ARG A 377 22.07 -16.83 -0.46
CA ARG A 377 23.52 -16.67 -0.60
C ARG A 377 23.85 -15.21 -0.80
N GLY A 378 24.55 -14.63 0.14
CA GLY A 378 24.97 -13.24 0.17
C GLY A 378 24.80 -12.69 1.59
N SER A 379 25.42 -11.59 1.91
CA SER A 379 25.26 -10.80 3.13
C SER A 379 26.00 -9.47 3.01
N GLY A 380 26.19 -8.99 1.79
CA GLY A 380 26.89 -7.74 1.47
C GLY A 380 25.98 -6.53 1.38
N GLY A 381 26.53 -5.40 0.98
CA GLY A 381 25.74 -4.19 0.66
C GLY A 381 24.94 -4.36 -0.62
N THR A 382 23.95 -3.50 -0.86
CA THR A 382 23.01 -3.62 -1.98
C THR A 382 23.41 -2.75 -3.17
N ASP A 383 23.62 -3.36 -4.32
CA ASP A 383 23.75 -2.70 -5.62
C ASP A 383 22.93 -3.45 -6.67
N PHE A 384 21.89 -2.81 -7.22
CA PHE A 384 21.03 -3.46 -8.20
C PHE A 384 21.65 -3.52 -9.60
N ARG A 385 22.63 -2.68 -9.92
CA ARG A 385 23.24 -2.56 -11.25
C ARG A 385 23.92 -3.82 -11.78
N PRO A 386 24.54 -4.69 -10.98
CA PRO A 386 25.15 -5.93 -11.46
C PRO A 386 24.16 -6.86 -12.15
N VAL A 387 22.94 -7.00 -11.62
CA VAL A 387 21.87 -7.83 -12.21
C VAL A 387 21.54 -7.37 -13.62
N PHE A 388 21.33 -6.07 -13.82
CA PHE A 388 21.01 -5.52 -15.15
C PHE A 388 22.14 -5.76 -16.17
N ARG A 389 23.40 -5.54 -15.76
CA ARG A 389 24.55 -5.84 -16.62
C ARG A 389 24.67 -7.33 -16.95
N TYR A 390 24.30 -8.18 -16.00
CA TYR A 390 24.33 -9.63 -16.19
C TYR A 390 23.24 -10.08 -17.14
N VAL A 391 22.01 -9.59 -16.98
CA VAL A 391 20.87 -9.89 -17.86
C VAL A 391 21.12 -9.38 -19.28
N ASP A 392 21.68 -8.17 -19.44
CA ASP A 392 22.06 -7.65 -20.75
C ASP A 392 23.09 -8.59 -21.44
N ARG A 393 24.06 -9.13 -20.71
CA ARG A 393 25.00 -10.14 -21.23
C ARG A 393 24.29 -11.43 -21.63
N LEU A 394 23.37 -11.93 -20.82
CA LEU A 394 22.57 -13.13 -21.16
C LEU A 394 21.76 -12.93 -22.44
N ILE A 395 21.24 -11.72 -22.67
CA ILE A 395 20.55 -11.37 -23.93
C ILE A 395 21.52 -11.39 -25.11
N GLU A 396 22.72 -10.80 -24.96
CA GLU A 396 23.78 -10.83 -26.00
C GLU A 396 24.24 -12.25 -26.32
N GLU A 397 24.32 -13.12 -25.32
CA GLU A 397 24.66 -14.54 -25.45
C GLU A 397 23.49 -15.39 -25.99
N LYS A 398 22.32 -14.79 -26.27
CA LYS A 398 21.12 -15.44 -26.76
C LYS A 398 20.55 -16.50 -25.80
N ALA A 399 20.74 -16.31 -24.49
CA ALA A 399 20.10 -17.14 -23.47
C ALA A 399 18.56 -16.98 -23.48
N PHE A 400 18.08 -15.83 -23.93
CA PHE A 400 16.67 -15.50 -24.12
C PHE A 400 16.36 -15.27 -25.61
N GLN A 401 15.16 -15.70 -26.03
CA GLN A 401 14.61 -15.38 -27.36
C GLN A 401 13.71 -14.12 -27.30
N ASN A 402 12.96 -13.97 -26.20
CA ASN A 402 12.04 -12.86 -26.00
C ASN A 402 11.81 -12.65 -24.50
N LEU A 403 12.83 -12.11 -23.81
CA LEU A 403 12.73 -11.81 -22.39
C LEU A 403 11.54 -10.88 -22.12
N LYS A 404 10.57 -11.34 -21.34
CA LYS A 404 9.37 -10.57 -20.98
C LYS A 404 9.73 -9.44 -20.02
N GLY A 405 10.48 -9.77 -18.98
CA GLY A 405 10.89 -8.78 -18.03
C GLY A 405 11.70 -9.35 -16.87
N LEU A 406 12.02 -8.43 -15.97
CA LEU A 406 12.76 -8.70 -14.75
C LEU A 406 11.90 -8.27 -13.54
N LEU A 407 11.68 -9.20 -12.62
CA LEU A 407 11.12 -8.95 -11.30
C LEU A 407 12.27 -8.85 -10.31
N TYR A 408 12.40 -7.73 -9.62
CA TYR A 408 13.45 -7.53 -8.62
C TYR A 408 12.86 -7.40 -7.23
N PHE A 409 13.07 -8.41 -6.40
CA PHE A 409 12.61 -8.46 -5.01
C PHE A 409 13.66 -7.84 -4.08
N THR A 410 13.29 -6.79 -3.33
CA THR A 410 14.22 -6.01 -2.51
C THR A 410 13.50 -5.20 -1.43
N ASP A 411 14.22 -4.74 -0.41
CA ASP A 411 13.79 -3.72 0.56
C ASP A 411 13.97 -2.28 0.05
N GLY A 412 14.58 -2.09 -1.12
CA GLY A 412 14.75 -0.80 -1.78
C GLY A 412 15.99 0.00 -1.37
N TYR A 413 16.77 -0.48 -0.43
CA TYR A 413 18.00 0.20 0.01
C TYR A 413 19.19 -0.16 -0.88
N GLY A 414 19.32 0.48 -2.03
CA GLY A 414 20.42 0.17 -2.95
C GLY A 414 20.60 1.20 -4.07
N THR A 415 21.57 0.93 -4.94
CA THR A 415 21.88 1.81 -6.08
C THR A 415 21.18 1.31 -7.34
N PHE A 416 20.23 2.09 -7.83
CA PHE A 416 19.47 1.78 -9.04
C PHE A 416 20.21 2.11 -10.34
N PRO A 417 19.94 1.38 -11.45
CA PRO A 417 20.48 1.71 -12.75
C PRO A 417 19.84 2.99 -13.31
N ARG A 418 20.64 3.84 -13.92
CA ARG A 418 20.18 5.12 -14.50
C ARG A 418 19.50 4.95 -15.85
N ARG A 419 19.83 3.91 -16.61
CA ARG A 419 19.33 3.66 -17.96
C ARG A 419 18.21 2.64 -17.92
N ARG A 420 17.13 2.90 -18.67
CA ARG A 420 16.07 1.93 -18.91
C ARG A 420 16.62 0.76 -19.71
N PRO A 421 16.42 -0.51 -19.27
CA PRO A 421 16.73 -1.70 -20.05
C PRO A 421 15.76 -1.86 -21.23
N THR A 422 16.05 -2.82 -22.11
CA THR A 422 15.21 -3.17 -23.27
C THR A 422 14.00 -4.03 -22.91
N TYR A 423 13.96 -4.56 -21.71
CA TYR A 423 12.90 -5.37 -21.13
C TYR A 423 12.18 -4.62 -20.00
N ASP A 424 10.95 -5.02 -19.73
CA ASP A 424 10.19 -4.42 -18.64
C ASP A 424 10.75 -4.85 -17.29
N THR A 425 10.73 -3.95 -16.33
CA THR A 425 11.29 -4.19 -14.99
C THR A 425 10.31 -3.76 -13.92
N ALA A 426 10.08 -4.65 -12.95
CA ALA A 426 9.32 -4.34 -11.75
C ALA A 426 10.17 -4.56 -10.51
N PHE A 427 10.25 -3.55 -9.64
CA PHE A 427 10.79 -3.69 -8.30
C PHE A 427 9.65 -4.02 -7.35
N ILE A 428 9.83 -5.09 -6.59
CA ILE A 428 8.86 -5.63 -5.64
C ILE A 428 9.41 -5.42 -4.24
N PHE A 429 8.76 -4.58 -3.47
CA PHE A 429 9.16 -4.21 -2.12
C PHE A 429 8.33 -4.98 -1.11
N TYR A 430 8.97 -5.56 -0.11
CA TYR A 430 8.33 -6.39 0.91
C TYR A 430 8.23 -5.73 2.29
N HIS A 431 8.71 -4.50 2.41
CA HIS A 431 8.55 -3.65 3.60
C HIS A 431 7.80 -2.38 3.26
N GLU A 432 6.90 -1.97 4.15
CA GLU A 432 6.17 -0.70 4.03
C GLU A 432 7.10 0.53 4.08
N ASP A 433 8.30 0.38 4.64
CA ASP A 433 9.32 1.43 4.80
C ASP A 433 10.38 1.51 3.71
N TYR A 434 10.16 0.91 2.57
CA TYR A 434 11.14 0.99 1.50
C TYR A 434 11.36 2.43 1.00
N THR A 435 12.56 2.69 0.49
CA THR A 435 12.90 3.98 -0.10
C THR A 435 12.62 3.98 -1.59
N ASP A 436 11.56 4.64 -2.04
CA ASP A 436 11.22 4.75 -3.46
C ASP A 436 11.72 6.02 -4.15
N ALA A 437 12.18 7.01 -3.40
CA ALA A 437 12.65 8.27 -3.95
C ALA A 437 13.77 8.12 -5.00
N THR A 438 14.48 6.99 -4.98
CA THR A 438 15.57 6.67 -5.90
C THR A 438 15.20 5.65 -6.98
N VAL A 439 14.00 5.05 -6.92
CA VAL A 439 13.54 4.12 -7.95
C VAL A 439 13.35 4.87 -9.27
N PRO A 440 13.94 4.40 -10.37
CA PRO A 440 13.83 5.09 -11.65
C PRO A 440 12.37 5.16 -12.14
N PRO A 441 11.94 6.28 -12.75
CA PRO A 441 10.54 6.45 -13.21
C PRO A 441 10.13 5.51 -14.35
N TRP A 442 11.07 4.83 -14.99
CA TRP A 442 10.81 3.84 -16.03
C TRP A 442 10.51 2.44 -15.47
N ALA A 443 10.75 2.18 -14.18
CA ALA A 443 10.51 0.89 -13.54
C ALA A 443 9.12 0.89 -12.90
N MET A 444 8.45 -0.25 -12.98
CA MET A 444 7.21 -0.50 -12.25
C MET A 444 7.55 -0.75 -10.77
N LYS A 445 6.68 -0.31 -9.88
CA LYS A 445 6.82 -0.48 -8.43
C LYS A 445 5.65 -1.29 -7.91
N LEU A 446 5.95 -2.27 -7.08
CA LEU A 446 4.97 -3.11 -6.39
C LEU A 446 5.33 -3.18 -4.92
N ILE A 447 4.33 -3.14 -4.08
CA ILE A 447 4.47 -3.34 -2.64
C ILE A 447 3.73 -4.62 -2.28
N LEU A 448 4.42 -5.53 -1.61
CA LEU A 448 3.81 -6.72 -1.03
C LEU A 448 3.49 -6.43 0.44
N GLY A 449 2.21 -6.43 0.79
CA GLY A 449 1.77 -6.46 2.18
C GLY A 449 1.98 -7.86 2.79
N LYS A 450 1.98 -7.96 4.11
CA LYS A 450 1.99 -9.27 4.79
C LYS A 450 0.80 -10.14 4.38
N GLU A 451 -0.33 -9.52 4.10
CA GLU A 451 -1.58 -10.17 3.67
C GLU A 451 -1.48 -10.80 2.27
N ASP A 452 -0.64 -10.25 1.40
CA ASP A 452 -0.41 -10.79 0.05
C ASP A 452 0.43 -12.08 0.07
N LEU A 453 1.18 -12.31 1.16
CA LEU A 453 2.04 -13.48 1.36
C LEU A 453 1.39 -14.58 2.21
N ASP A 454 0.25 -14.33 2.87
CA ASP A 454 -0.45 -15.30 3.71
C ASP A 454 -1.58 -16.02 2.94
N LEU A 455 -1.23 -17.16 2.32
CA LEU A 455 -2.16 -18.03 1.57
C LEU A 455 -3.17 -18.80 2.44
N LYS A 456 -3.06 -18.79 3.77
CA LYS A 456 -3.84 -19.67 4.64
C LYS A 456 -5.30 -19.26 4.85
N ASP A 457 -5.66 -18.00 4.63
CA ASP A 457 -7.01 -17.50 4.96
C ASP A 457 -7.98 -17.36 3.77
N ARG A 458 -7.58 -17.65 2.54
CA ARG A 458 -8.46 -17.53 1.37
C ARG A 458 -8.76 -18.87 0.68
N GLY A 459 -9.24 -19.87 1.43
CA GLY A 459 -10.07 -20.98 0.96
C GLY A 459 -9.81 -21.60 -0.41
N VAL A 460 -8.55 -21.82 -0.85
CA VAL A 460 -8.24 -22.65 -2.01
C VAL A 460 -7.81 -24.02 -1.52
N PRO A 461 -8.55 -25.10 -1.85
CA PRO A 461 -8.17 -26.45 -1.43
C PRO A 461 -6.87 -26.85 -2.13
N PRO A 462 -5.95 -27.52 -1.42
CA PRO A 462 -4.75 -28.06 -2.04
C PRO A 462 -5.12 -29.24 -2.92
N HIS A 463 -5.22 -29.03 -4.22
CA HIS A 463 -5.21 -30.14 -5.19
C HIS A 463 -3.75 -30.48 -5.52
N LEU A 464 -3.15 -31.26 -4.65
CA LEU A 464 -2.07 -32.15 -5.02
C LEU A 464 -2.74 -33.41 -5.62
N PRO A 465 -2.49 -33.81 -6.87
CA PRO A 465 -2.86 -35.14 -7.30
C PRO A 465 -1.92 -36.11 -6.62
N ALA A 466 -2.49 -36.88 -5.67
CA ALA A 466 -1.85 -38.11 -5.20
C ALA A 466 -1.68 -39.07 -6.36
N GLY A 467 -0.51 -39.67 -6.41
CA GLY A 467 0.05 -40.48 -7.48
C GLY A 467 -0.85 -41.54 -8.11
N VAL A 468 -0.56 -41.80 -9.37
CA VAL A 468 -0.40 -43.14 -9.95
C VAL A 468 0.76 -43.06 -10.96
#